data_4c3c281d714afa4c1c10459d7683d31d
#
_entry.id   4c3c281d714afa4c1c10459d7683d31d
#
_cell.length_a   1.000
_cell.length_b   1.000
_cell.length_c   1.000
_cell.angle_alpha   90.00
_cell.angle_beta   90.00
_cell.angle_gamma   90.00
#
_symmetry.space_group_name_H-M   'P 1'
#
loop_
_entity.id
_entity.type
_entity.pdbx_description
1 polymer ?
#
loop_
_entity_poly.entity_id
_entity_poly.type
_entity_poly.pdbx_seq_one_letter_code
_entity_poly.pdbx_strand_id
1 'polypeptide(L)'
;MLETLEEARKELIRVDHLVYVSLKYTRTVDMIKHAIKRIISSYDLLNEALLLYSKENKKILEIPSTPVSKRETLMELFKEDEFILKNVMLHTWLRKVDKIEKYKASREFRKHVTMTLELEGKEMKVDIEKIYEYYNLLQGYNDYVKKIIIGEKEEE
;
A
#
# COMPACT_ATOMS: atom_id res chain seq x y z
N MET A 1 12.89 5.80 12.13
CA MET A 1 11.99 4.64 12.27
C MET A 1 10.65 5.00 12.91
N LEU A 2 10.66 5.52 14.13
CA LEU A 2 9.41 5.93 14.79
C LEU A 2 8.73 7.12 14.10
N GLU A 3 9.50 8.04 13.57
CA GLU A 3 8.97 9.15 12.78
C GLU A 3 8.27 8.66 11.51
N THR A 4 8.86 7.65 10.86
CA THR A 4 8.30 7.04 9.66
C THR A 4 6.99 6.32 9.98
N LEU A 5 6.91 5.65 11.14
CA LEU A 5 5.67 5.02 11.59
C LEU A 5 4.58 6.07 11.88
N GLU A 6 4.95 7.22 12.44
CA GLU A 6 4.00 8.31 12.69
C GLU A 6 3.49 8.90 11.37
N GLU A 7 4.38 9.05 10.40
CA GLU A 7 3.99 9.47 9.04
C GLU A 7 3.03 8.45 8.41
N ALA A 8 3.32 7.15 8.59
CA ALA A 8 2.45 6.09 8.09
C ALA A 8 1.07 6.13 8.76
N ARG A 9 1.02 6.41 10.07
CA ARG A 9 -0.24 6.55 10.80
C ARG A 9 -1.08 7.70 10.23
N LYS A 10 -0.45 8.84 9.99
CA LYS A 10 -1.13 10.00 9.41
C LYS A 10 -1.64 9.71 8.00
N GLU A 11 -0.82 9.03 7.20
CA GLU A 11 -1.21 8.66 5.84
C GLU A 11 -2.40 7.69 5.85
N LEU A 12 -2.40 6.72 6.77
CA LEU A 12 -3.49 5.76 6.90
C LEU A 12 -4.81 6.47 7.24
N ILE A 13 -4.78 7.50 8.09
CA ILE A 13 -5.96 8.31 8.40
C ILE A 13 -6.49 9.01 7.14
N ARG A 14 -5.59 9.54 6.30
CA ARG A 14 -5.96 10.16 5.02
C ARG A 14 -6.59 9.16 4.07
N VAL A 15 -6.04 7.95 4.01
CA VAL A 15 -6.60 6.86 3.19
C VAL A 15 -8.00 6.50 3.68
N ASP A 16 -8.17 6.33 4.99
CA ASP A 16 -9.45 6.02 5.61
C ASP A 16 -10.52 7.05 5.22
N HIS A 17 -10.20 8.32 5.37
CA HIS A 17 -11.12 9.42 5.01
C HIS A 17 -11.47 9.38 3.53
N LEU A 18 -10.48 9.15 2.67
CA LEU A 18 -10.69 9.10 1.23
C LEU A 18 -11.58 7.93 0.84
N VAL A 19 -11.35 6.76 1.41
CA VAL A 19 -12.09 5.54 1.10
C VAL A 19 -13.53 5.60 1.61
N TYR A 20 -13.74 6.05 2.83
CA TYR A 20 -15.07 6.01 3.46
C TYR A 20 -15.86 7.31 3.33
N VAL A 21 -15.23 8.42 3.01
CA VAL A 21 -15.91 9.71 2.86
C VAL A 21 -15.85 10.18 1.41
N SER A 22 -14.65 10.44 0.90
CA SER A 22 -14.49 11.04 -0.43
C SER A 22 -15.06 10.17 -1.56
N LEU A 23 -14.78 8.87 -1.56
CA LEU A 23 -15.32 7.94 -2.56
C LEU A 23 -16.83 7.78 -2.47
N LYS A 24 -17.40 7.94 -1.27
CA LYS A 24 -18.85 7.86 -1.08
C LYS A 24 -19.56 9.04 -1.73
N TYR A 25 -18.98 10.23 -1.65
CA TYR A 25 -19.57 11.44 -2.18
C TYR A 25 -19.17 11.76 -3.61
N THR A 26 -18.02 11.29 -4.04
CA THR A 26 -17.51 11.53 -5.41
C THR A 26 -17.10 10.19 -6.03
N ARG A 27 -18.08 9.52 -6.64
CA ARG A 27 -17.90 8.19 -7.23
C ARG A 27 -17.39 8.28 -8.66
N THR A 28 -16.12 8.66 -8.79
CA THR A 28 -15.45 8.80 -10.08
C THR A 28 -14.21 7.92 -10.15
N VAL A 29 -13.79 7.60 -11.37
CA VAL A 29 -12.54 6.85 -11.59
C VAL A 29 -11.34 7.68 -11.12
N ASP A 30 -11.37 9.01 -11.26
CA ASP A 30 -10.31 9.87 -10.75
C ASP A 30 -10.14 9.69 -9.24
N MET A 31 -11.25 9.56 -8.50
CA MET A 31 -11.20 9.34 -7.06
C MET A 31 -10.67 7.94 -6.73
N ILE A 32 -11.02 6.92 -7.53
CA ILE A 32 -10.46 5.57 -7.39
C ILE A 32 -8.94 5.61 -7.59
N LYS A 33 -8.47 6.31 -8.61
CA LYS A 33 -7.03 6.46 -8.85
C LYS A 33 -6.34 7.18 -7.71
N HIS A 34 -6.98 8.20 -7.15
CA HIS A 34 -6.46 8.94 -6.01
C HIS A 34 -6.32 8.02 -4.79
N ALA A 35 -7.32 7.15 -4.56
CA ALA A 35 -7.27 6.17 -3.48
C ALA A 35 -6.10 5.20 -3.66
N ILE A 36 -5.88 4.71 -4.87
CA ILE A 36 -4.75 3.83 -5.18
C ILE A 36 -3.43 4.51 -4.86
N LYS A 37 -3.24 5.76 -5.28
CA LYS A 37 -2.01 6.54 -5.01
C LYS A 37 -1.76 6.69 -3.51
N ARG A 38 -2.79 6.97 -2.73
CA ARG A 38 -2.67 7.13 -1.28
C ARG A 38 -2.35 5.81 -0.59
N ILE A 39 -2.95 4.70 -1.06
CA ILE A 39 -2.64 3.37 -0.54
C ILE A 39 -1.17 3.04 -0.81
N ILE A 40 -0.68 3.32 -2.02
CA ILE A 40 0.72 3.13 -2.40
C ILE A 40 1.63 3.94 -1.46
N SER A 41 1.32 5.20 -1.23
CA SER A 41 2.08 6.08 -0.35
C SER A 41 2.18 5.52 1.07
N SER A 42 1.08 4.97 1.58
CA SER A 42 1.05 4.33 2.89
C SER A 42 1.95 3.11 2.94
N TYR A 43 1.91 2.25 1.91
CA TYR A 43 2.82 1.11 1.80
C TYR A 43 4.28 1.55 1.71
N ASP A 44 4.57 2.61 0.96
CA ASP A 44 5.92 3.16 0.87
C ASP A 44 6.49 3.48 2.26
N LEU A 45 5.69 4.14 3.10
CA LEU A 45 6.09 4.52 4.45
C LEU A 45 6.28 3.30 5.36
N LEU A 46 5.38 2.34 5.31
CA LEU A 46 5.48 1.11 6.12
C LEU A 46 6.70 0.29 5.73
N ASN A 47 6.95 0.15 4.44
CA ASN A 47 8.11 -0.58 3.95
C ASN A 47 9.42 0.14 4.30
N GLU A 48 9.43 1.48 4.25
CA GLU A 48 10.57 2.27 4.70
C GLU A 48 10.85 2.05 6.19
N ALA A 49 9.79 2.01 7.00
CA ALA A 49 9.93 1.73 8.44
C ALA A 49 10.55 0.36 8.68
N LEU A 50 10.14 -0.67 7.93
CA LEU A 50 10.72 -2.00 8.03
C LEU A 50 12.20 -2.03 7.64
N LEU A 51 12.58 -1.28 6.60
CA LEU A 51 13.97 -1.19 6.16
C LEU A 51 14.84 -0.48 7.21
N LEU A 52 14.33 0.62 7.79
CA LEU A 52 15.01 1.33 8.86
C LEU A 52 15.19 0.44 10.10
N TYR A 53 14.15 -0.30 10.46
CA TYR A 53 14.19 -1.27 11.54
C TYR A 53 15.24 -2.35 11.29
N SER A 54 15.30 -2.88 10.07
CA SER A 54 16.28 -3.89 9.69
C SER A 54 17.71 -3.36 9.72
N LYS A 55 17.90 -2.09 9.35
CA LYS A 55 19.19 -1.44 9.43
C LYS A 55 19.63 -1.25 10.89
N GLU A 56 18.72 -0.79 11.74
CA GLU A 56 18.98 -0.61 13.17
C GLU A 56 19.37 -1.94 13.83
N ASN A 57 18.77 -3.04 13.40
CA ASN A 57 19.07 -4.37 13.90
C ASN A 57 20.24 -5.05 13.16
N LYS A 58 20.97 -4.29 12.37
CA LYS A 58 22.17 -4.75 11.65
C LYS A 58 21.92 -5.89 10.67
N LYS A 59 20.69 -5.99 10.14
CA LYS A 59 20.35 -6.98 9.11
C LYS A 59 20.77 -6.52 7.73
N ILE A 60 20.85 -5.19 7.52
CA ILE A 60 21.37 -4.57 6.30
C ILE A 60 22.26 -3.41 6.70
N LEU A 61 23.22 -3.07 5.83
CA LEU A 61 24.17 -1.97 6.05
C LEU A 61 23.60 -0.63 5.60
N GLU A 62 22.92 -0.62 4.46
CA GLU A 62 22.36 0.59 3.87
C GLU A 62 20.97 0.32 3.35
N ILE A 63 20.12 1.37 3.34
CA ILE A 63 18.79 1.29 2.79
C ILE A 63 18.87 1.46 1.28
N PRO A 64 18.31 0.51 0.50
CA PRO A 64 18.26 0.65 -0.96
C PRO A 64 17.56 1.92 -1.40
N SER A 65 17.94 2.46 -2.55
CA SER A 65 17.44 3.75 -3.04
C SER A 65 16.30 3.66 -4.05
N THR A 66 16.14 2.51 -4.74
CA THR A 66 15.11 2.36 -5.77
C THR A 66 13.95 1.50 -5.29
N PRO A 67 12.73 1.69 -5.85
CA PRO A 67 11.59 0.84 -5.50
C PRO A 67 11.86 -0.65 -5.72
N VAL A 68 12.53 -0.99 -6.81
CA VAL A 68 12.86 -2.39 -7.13
C VAL A 68 13.82 -2.98 -6.11
N SER A 69 14.91 -2.25 -5.78
CA SER A 69 15.90 -2.73 -4.81
C SER A 69 15.32 -2.81 -3.40
N LYS A 70 14.45 -1.89 -3.02
CA LYS A 70 13.74 -1.94 -1.74
C LYS A 70 12.87 -3.18 -1.64
N ARG A 71 12.11 -3.48 -2.69
CA ARG A 71 11.27 -4.67 -2.77
C ARG A 71 12.11 -5.95 -2.64
N GLU A 72 13.17 -6.07 -3.42
CA GLU A 72 14.04 -7.25 -3.38
C GLU A 72 14.68 -7.44 -2.00
N THR A 73 15.12 -6.37 -1.38
CA THR A 73 15.70 -6.40 -0.03
C THR A 73 14.67 -6.86 1.00
N LEU A 74 13.45 -6.34 0.94
CA LEU A 74 12.37 -6.76 1.85
C LEU A 74 12.01 -8.22 1.64
N MET A 75 11.94 -8.68 0.40
CA MET A 75 11.62 -10.07 0.10
C MET A 75 12.70 -11.03 0.62
N GLU A 76 13.96 -10.62 0.60
CA GLU A 76 15.05 -11.42 1.17
C GLU A 76 15.05 -11.37 2.70
N LEU A 77 14.90 -10.19 3.29
CA LEU A 77 14.87 -10.02 4.74
C LEU A 77 13.73 -10.80 5.41
N PHE A 78 12.59 -10.83 4.78
CA PHE A 78 11.36 -11.43 5.33
C PHE A 78 10.88 -12.62 4.52
N LYS A 79 11.81 -13.37 3.93
CA LYS A 79 11.49 -14.52 3.06
C LYS A 79 10.69 -15.63 3.75
N GLU A 80 10.76 -15.70 5.09
CA GLU A 80 10.01 -16.68 5.88
C GLU A 80 8.64 -16.12 6.34
N ASP A 81 8.34 -14.87 6.03
CA ASP A 81 7.10 -14.21 6.46
C ASP A 81 6.17 -14.02 5.28
N GLU A 82 5.24 -14.96 5.12
CA GLU A 82 4.28 -14.94 4.01
C GLU A 82 3.39 -13.70 4.01
N PHE A 83 3.05 -13.18 5.19
CA PHE A 83 2.19 -12.00 5.30
C PHE A 83 2.89 -10.75 4.75
N ILE A 84 4.15 -10.54 5.13
CA ILE A 84 4.94 -9.42 4.59
C ILE A 84 5.13 -9.58 3.08
N LEU A 85 5.49 -10.78 2.61
CA LEU A 85 5.69 -11.03 1.18
C LEU A 85 4.43 -10.72 0.38
N LYS A 86 3.27 -11.15 0.87
CA LYS A 86 1.98 -10.89 0.22
C LYS A 86 1.72 -9.39 0.06
N ASN A 87 1.99 -8.62 1.12
CA ASN A 87 1.78 -7.17 1.10
C ASN A 87 2.79 -6.43 0.23
N VAL A 88 4.04 -6.88 0.23
CA VAL A 88 5.07 -6.32 -0.67
C VAL A 88 4.68 -6.56 -2.13
N MET A 89 4.15 -7.74 -2.44
CA MET A 89 3.67 -8.05 -3.79
C MET A 89 2.44 -7.21 -4.17
N LEU A 90 1.51 -7.01 -3.25
CA LEU A 90 0.35 -6.14 -3.48
C LEU A 90 0.80 -4.71 -3.75
N HIS A 91 1.73 -4.19 -2.98
CA HIS A 91 2.29 -2.86 -3.18
C HIS A 91 2.88 -2.72 -4.60
N THR A 92 3.65 -3.71 -5.03
CA THR A 92 4.23 -3.75 -6.37
C THR A 92 3.15 -3.76 -7.44
N TRP A 93 2.11 -4.55 -7.24
CA TRP A 93 0.97 -4.65 -8.14
C TRP A 93 0.24 -3.30 -8.28
N LEU A 94 -0.04 -2.65 -7.15
CA LEU A 94 -0.71 -1.36 -7.14
C LEU A 94 0.12 -0.29 -7.87
N ARG A 95 1.45 -0.31 -7.73
CA ARG A 95 2.32 0.60 -8.47
C ARG A 95 2.22 0.38 -9.97
N LYS A 96 2.11 -0.87 -10.42
CA LYS A 96 1.91 -1.18 -11.83
C LYS A 96 0.56 -0.66 -12.33
N VAL A 97 -0.49 -0.86 -11.55
CA VAL A 97 -1.83 -0.35 -11.86
C VAL A 97 -1.81 1.17 -12.00
N ASP A 98 -1.16 1.85 -11.05
CA ASP A 98 -1.09 3.31 -11.04
C ASP A 98 -0.36 3.89 -12.28
N LYS A 99 0.58 3.14 -12.84
CA LYS A 99 1.33 3.57 -14.03
C LYS A 99 0.54 3.44 -15.33
N ILE A 100 -0.57 2.72 -15.33
CA ILE A 100 -1.39 2.56 -16.53
C ILE A 100 -2.14 3.86 -16.80
N GLU A 101 -1.86 4.48 -17.95
CA GLU A 101 -2.51 5.73 -18.34
C GLU A 101 -3.81 5.53 -19.12
N LYS A 102 -3.94 4.39 -19.82
CA LYS A 102 -5.13 4.09 -20.60
C LYS A 102 -6.08 3.21 -19.82
N TYR A 103 -7.25 3.75 -19.54
CA TYR A 103 -8.31 3.03 -18.85
C TYR A 103 -9.67 3.50 -19.36
N LYS A 104 -10.69 2.68 -19.09
CA LYS A 104 -12.07 3.04 -19.38
C LYS A 104 -12.80 3.29 -18.07
N ALA A 105 -13.52 4.41 -18.01
CA ALA A 105 -14.39 4.72 -16.89
C ALA A 105 -15.80 4.28 -17.24
N SER A 106 -16.47 3.55 -16.36
CA SER A 106 -17.86 3.18 -16.52
C SER A 106 -18.63 3.43 -15.24
N ARG A 107 -19.91 3.72 -15.37
CA ARG A 107 -20.84 3.96 -14.25
C ARG A 107 -20.38 5.07 -13.31
N GLU A 108 -19.76 6.11 -13.90
CA GLU A 108 -19.36 7.32 -13.16
C GLU A 108 -20.54 7.88 -12.37
N PHE A 109 -20.25 8.37 -11.16
CA PHE A 109 -21.20 8.95 -10.20
C PHE A 109 -22.23 7.95 -9.66
N ARG A 110 -22.02 6.66 -9.91
CA ARG A 110 -22.91 5.59 -9.43
C ARG A 110 -22.16 4.65 -8.50
N LYS A 111 -22.91 3.88 -7.70
CA LYS A 111 -22.38 2.93 -6.71
C LYS A 111 -21.36 1.96 -7.30
N HIS A 112 -21.55 1.53 -8.54
CA HIS A 112 -20.67 0.55 -9.18
C HIS A 112 -19.70 1.19 -10.19
N VAL A 113 -19.27 2.43 -9.93
CA VAL A 113 -18.23 3.08 -10.73
C VAL A 113 -17.02 2.15 -10.84
N THR A 114 -16.54 1.96 -12.07
CA THR A 114 -15.47 0.98 -12.34
C THR A 114 -14.44 1.56 -13.29
N MET A 115 -13.18 1.36 -12.92
CA MET A 115 -12.04 1.63 -13.80
C MET A 115 -11.63 0.30 -14.42
N THR A 116 -11.68 0.23 -15.75
CA THR A 116 -11.25 -0.96 -16.49
C THR A 116 -9.96 -0.65 -17.22
N LEU A 117 -8.94 -1.47 -16.99
CA LEU A 117 -7.64 -1.31 -17.62
C LEU A 117 -7.09 -2.67 -18.02
N GLU A 118 -6.03 -2.64 -18.82
CA GLU A 118 -5.33 -3.85 -19.24
C GLU A 118 -3.94 -3.86 -18.60
N LEU A 119 -3.62 -4.94 -17.91
CA LEU A 119 -2.33 -5.12 -17.26
C LEU A 119 -1.80 -6.51 -17.57
N GLU A 120 -0.60 -6.56 -18.13
CA GLU A 120 0.07 -7.81 -18.53
C GLU A 120 -0.80 -8.67 -19.47
N GLY A 121 -1.51 -8.01 -20.38
CA GLY A 121 -2.35 -8.67 -21.37
C GLY A 121 -3.71 -9.13 -20.87
N LYS A 122 -4.06 -8.79 -19.63
CA LYS A 122 -5.35 -9.18 -19.03
C LYS A 122 -6.17 -7.95 -18.67
N GLU A 123 -7.47 -8.03 -18.91
CA GLU A 123 -8.39 -7.00 -18.47
C GLU A 123 -8.58 -7.08 -16.97
N MET A 124 -8.54 -5.92 -16.33
CA MET A 124 -8.66 -5.79 -14.90
C MET A 124 -9.64 -4.67 -14.56
N LYS A 125 -10.46 -4.91 -13.56
CA LYS A 125 -11.46 -3.93 -13.10
C LYS A 125 -11.21 -3.56 -11.66
N VAL A 126 -11.23 -2.25 -11.38
CA VAL A 126 -11.13 -1.72 -10.03
C VAL A 126 -12.37 -0.89 -9.73
N ASP A 127 -13.13 -1.31 -8.75
CA ASP A 127 -14.31 -0.61 -8.26
C ASP A 127 -14.11 -0.21 -6.80
N ILE A 128 -15.15 0.36 -6.17
CA ILE A 128 -15.05 0.81 -4.78
C ILE A 128 -14.86 -0.37 -3.83
N GLU A 129 -15.52 -1.51 -4.09
CA GLU A 129 -15.35 -2.71 -3.26
C GLU A 129 -13.91 -3.21 -3.28
N LYS A 130 -13.27 -3.15 -4.45
CA LYS A 130 -11.87 -3.53 -4.59
C LYS A 130 -10.96 -2.60 -3.78
N ILE A 131 -11.26 -1.31 -3.76
CA ILE A 131 -10.53 -0.33 -2.95
C ILE A 131 -10.70 -0.66 -1.47
N TYR A 132 -11.90 -1.04 -1.03
CA TYR A 132 -12.12 -1.46 0.36
C TYR A 132 -11.28 -2.69 0.72
N GLU A 133 -11.18 -3.67 -0.18
CA GLU A 133 -10.32 -4.84 0.03
C GLU A 133 -8.86 -4.45 0.21
N TYR A 134 -8.35 -3.58 -0.66
CA TYR A 134 -6.96 -3.10 -0.57
C TYR A 134 -6.73 -2.33 0.72
N TYR A 135 -7.68 -1.49 1.11
CA TYR A 135 -7.60 -0.73 2.35
C TYR A 135 -7.56 -1.65 3.58
N ASN A 136 -8.40 -2.67 3.60
CA ASN A 136 -8.43 -3.63 4.71
C ASN A 136 -7.10 -4.37 4.83
N LEU A 137 -6.52 -4.78 3.72
CA LEU A 137 -5.19 -5.40 3.71
C LEU A 137 -4.12 -4.44 4.22
N LEU A 138 -4.19 -3.18 3.81
CA LEU A 138 -3.27 -2.13 4.26
C LEU A 138 -3.36 -1.92 5.78
N GLN A 139 -4.56 -1.87 6.34
CA GLN A 139 -4.76 -1.73 7.79
C GLN A 139 -4.10 -2.88 8.53
N GLY A 140 -4.31 -4.11 8.07
CA GLY A 140 -3.69 -5.29 8.66
C GLY A 140 -2.17 -5.23 8.61
N TYR A 141 -1.63 -4.75 7.49
CA TYR A 141 -0.19 -4.60 7.33
C TYR A 141 0.37 -3.51 8.24
N ASN A 142 -0.34 -2.39 8.36
CA ASN A 142 0.06 -1.31 9.27
C ASN A 142 0.18 -1.81 10.70
N ASP A 143 -0.82 -2.54 11.18
CA ASP A 143 -0.83 -3.09 12.53
C ASP A 143 0.30 -4.11 12.71
N TYR A 144 0.53 -4.94 11.71
CA TYR A 144 1.58 -5.96 11.74
C TYR A 144 2.98 -5.34 11.81
N VAL A 145 3.26 -4.36 10.95
CA VAL A 145 4.55 -3.65 10.93
C VAL A 145 4.78 -2.91 12.25
N LYS A 146 3.75 -2.23 12.73
CA LYS A 146 3.81 -1.53 14.01
C LYS A 146 4.14 -2.49 15.14
N LYS A 147 3.53 -3.65 15.16
CA LYS A 147 3.77 -4.67 16.18
C LYS A 147 5.21 -5.19 16.12
N ILE A 148 5.75 -5.42 14.92
CA ILE A 148 7.15 -5.83 14.77
C ILE A 148 8.09 -4.79 15.37
N ILE A 149 7.88 -3.52 15.05
CA ILE A 149 8.79 -2.44 15.42
C ILE A 149 8.63 -2.02 16.89
N ILE A 150 7.39 -1.73 17.30
CA ILE A 150 7.10 -1.21 18.65
C ILE A 150 6.90 -2.35 19.66
N GLY A 151 6.27 -3.43 19.24
CA GLY A 151 5.98 -4.58 20.11
C GLY A 151 7.24 -5.17 20.75
N GLU A 152 8.33 -5.28 20.00
CA GLU A 152 9.60 -5.76 20.54
C GLU A 152 10.18 -4.79 21.57
N LYS A 153 9.96 -3.48 21.38
CA LYS A 153 10.47 -2.47 22.34
C LYS A 153 9.64 -2.43 23.62
N GLU A 154 8.38 -2.79 23.56
CA GLU A 154 7.51 -2.86 24.74
C GLU A 154 7.76 -4.10 25.59
N GLU A 155 8.28 -5.17 25.00
CA GLU A 155 8.62 -6.41 25.69
C GLU A 155 9.98 -6.35 26.40
N GLU A 156 10.82 -5.37 26.07
CA GLU A 156 12.09 -5.12 26.74
C GLU A 156 11.87 -4.25 27.99
#